data_acb77c7cc92d11a0b0a2b464d88b9351
#
_entry.id   acb77c7cc92d11a0b0a2b464d88b9351
#
_cell.length_a   1.000
_cell.length_b   1.000
_cell.length_c   1.000
_cell.angle_alpha   90.00
_cell.angle_beta   90.00
_cell.angle_gamma   90.00
#
_symmetry.space_group_name_H-M   'P 1'
#
loop_
_entity.id
_entity.type
_entity.pdbx_description
1 polymer ?
#
loop_
_entity_poly.entity_id
_entity_poly.type
_entity_poly.pdbx_seq_one_letter_code
_entity_poly.pdbx_strand_id
1 'polypeptide(L)'
;MTPTTLPKLKYTADGLIPAIVQDAQSRRVLMMAWMNETSLQQTIETGLMHYWSRSRQKYWLKGETSGHTQKVVRWAADCDADTLLFEVEQTGGACHTGFESCFFQTYTPEGTAIEIAEAKVFDPEKTYEKK
;
A
#
# COMPACT_ATOMS: atom_id res chain seq x y z
N MET A 1 14.71 12.82 20.97
CA MET A 1 14.42 11.79 19.97
C MET A 1 15.43 11.85 18.84
N THR A 2 15.96 10.70 18.47
CA THR A 2 16.94 10.64 17.39
C THR A 2 16.24 10.80 16.05
N PRO A 3 16.70 11.70 15.20
CA PRO A 3 16.09 11.81 13.87
C PRO A 3 16.23 10.50 13.09
N THR A 4 15.20 10.16 12.35
CA THR A 4 15.22 8.98 11.51
C THR A 4 16.14 9.22 10.32
N THR A 5 17.12 8.34 10.14
CA THR A 5 18.00 8.39 8.98
C THR A 5 17.51 7.36 7.99
N LEU A 6 17.09 7.83 6.81
CA LEU A 6 16.63 6.91 5.78
C LEU A 6 17.79 6.16 5.15
N PRO A 7 17.60 4.90 4.79
CA PRO A 7 18.62 4.19 4.04
C PRO A 7 18.80 4.81 2.67
N LYS A 8 19.91 4.50 2.04
CA LYS A 8 20.19 4.99 0.70
C LYS A 8 19.41 4.15 -0.30
N LEU A 9 18.45 4.78 -0.96
CA LEU A 9 17.55 4.10 -1.88
C LEU A 9 17.67 4.71 -3.27
N LYS A 10 17.28 3.92 -4.28
CA LYS A 10 17.32 4.38 -5.67
C LYS A 10 15.92 4.75 -6.11
N TYR A 11 15.69 6.06 -6.21
CA TYR A 11 14.42 6.59 -6.68
C TYR A 11 14.45 6.73 -8.19
N THR A 12 13.26 6.76 -8.81
CA THR A 12 13.16 7.05 -10.23
C THR A 12 13.59 8.50 -10.50
N ALA A 13 13.66 8.88 -11.78
CA ALA A 13 13.99 10.25 -12.14
C ALA A 13 13.01 11.24 -11.54
N ASP A 14 11.76 10.80 -11.31
CA ASP A 14 10.73 11.63 -10.68
C ASP A 14 10.79 11.61 -9.16
N GLY A 15 11.77 10.94 -8.58
CA GLY A 15 11.91 10.86 -7.13
C GLY A 15 10.99 9.85 -6.47
N LEU A 16 10.53 8.85 -7.20
CA LEU A 16 9.57 7.88 -6.69
C LEU A 16 10.19 6.50 -6.53
N ILE A 17 9.59 5.71 -5.64
CA ILE A 17 9.99 4.33 -5.43
C ILE A 17 8.72 3.51 -5.21
N PRO A 18 8.59 2.35 -5.87
CA PRO A 18 7.40 1.52 -5.68
C PRO A 18 7.46 0.78 -4.36
N ALA A 19 6.32 0.66 -3.71
CA ALA A 19 6.20 -0.05 -2.44
C ALA A 19 5.15 -1.14 -2.58
N ILE A 20 5.57 -2.39 -2.39
CA ILE A 20 4.68 -3.53 -2.33
C ILE A 20 4.25 -3.67 -0.88
N VAL A 21 2.95 -3.88 -0.65
CA VAL A 21 2.40 -3.95 0.71
C VAL A 21 1.77 -5.32 0.91
N GLN A 22 2.19 -5.99 1.97
CA GLN A 22 1.82 -7.36 2.29
C GLN A 22 1.28 -7.41 3.70
N ASP A 23 0.22 -8.21 3.91
CA ASP A 23 -0.30 -8.41 5.26
C ASP A 23 0.71 -9.21 6.08
N ALA A 24 1.03 -8.71 7.27
CA ALA A 24 2.07 -9.32 8.10
C ALA A 24 1.68 -10.71 8.60
N GLN A 25 0.39 -10.96 8.74
CA GLN A 25 -0.11 -12.20 9.30
C GLN A 25 -0.41 -13.25 8.24
N SER A 26 -1.26 -12.90 7.26
CA SER A 26 -1.64 -13.85 6.20
C SER A 26 -0.58 -13.98 5.13
N ARG A 27 0.30 -13.00 5.02
CA ARG A 27 1.33 -12.89 3.99
C ARG A 27 0.76 -12.60 2.62
N ARG A 28 -0.50 -12.24 2.55
CA ARG A 28 -1.12 -11.89 1.28
C ARG A 28 -0.61 -10.53 0.80
N VAL A 29 -0.29 -10.43 -0.49
CA VAL A 29 0.07 -9.15 -1.09
C VAL A 29 -1.20 -8.33 -1.25
N LEU A 30 -1.21 -7.13 -0.70
CA LEU A 30 -2.41 -6.31 -0.63
C LEU A 30 -2.49 -5.28 -1.73
N MET A 31 -1.39 -4.63 -2.05
CA MET A 31 -1.40 -3.55 -3.03
C MET A 31 0.03 -3.16 -3.39
N MET A 32 0.15 -2.32 -4.41
CA MET A 32 1.40 -1.61 -4.72
C MET A 32 1.06 -0.15 -4.94
N ALA A 33 1.87 0.74 -4.39
CA ALA A 33 1.68 2.16 -4.58
C ALA A 33 3.04 2.84 -4.59
N TRP A 34 3.06 4.14 -4.91
CA TRP A 34 4.30 4.89 -5.03
C TRP A 34 4.55 5.70 -3.77
N MET A 35 5.82 5.85 -3.43
CA MET A 35 6.28 6.69 -2.33
C MET A 35 7.39 7.59 -2.87
N ASN A 36 7.60 8.70 -2.18
CA ASN A 36 8.81 9.50 -2.37
C ASN A 36 9.50 9.59 -1.02
N GLU A 37 10.61 10.30 -0.96
CA GLU A 37 11.37 10.39 0.28
C GLU A 37 10.52 10.96 1.43
N THR A 38 9.69 11.96 1.13
CA THR A 38 8.84 12.59 2.15
C THR A 38 7.79 11.63 2.69
N SER A 39 7.08 10.91 1.81
CA SER A 39 6.05 9.97 2.29
C SER A 39 6.68 8.79 3.02
N LEU A 40 7.88 8.37 2.62
CA LEU A 40 8.60 7.33 3.35
C LEU A 40 8.96 7.83 4.75
N GLN A 41 9.44 9.06 4.85
CA GLN A 41 9.76 9.65 6.15
C GLN A 41 8.52 9.72 7.04
N GLN A 42 7.38 10.14 6.48
CA GLN A 42 6.12 10.20 7.22
C GLN A 42 5.69 8.82 7.70
N THR A 43 5.87 7.80 6.85
CA THR A 43 5.53 6.43 7.21
C THR A 43 6.35 5.95 8.39
N ILE A 44 7.64 6.25 8.39
CA ILE A 44 8.52 5.83 9.48
C ILE A 44 8.17 6.58 10.78
N GLU A 45 7.86 7.87 10.67
CA GLU A 45 7.56 8.67 11.85
C GLU A 45 6.25 8.31 12.50
N THR A 46 5.23 7.98 11.70
CA THR A 46 3.89 7.70 12.24
C THR A 46 3.62 6.23 12.45
N GLY A 47 4.34 5.35 11.75
CA GLY A 47 4.06 3.93 11.75
C GLY A 47 2.89 3.54 10.86
N LEU A 48 2.35 4.48 10.11
CA LEU A 48 1.22 4.24 9.19
C LEU A 48 1.66 4.55 7.78
N MET A 49 1.12 3.80 6.80
CA MET A 49 1.55 3.96 5.41
C MET A 49 1.07 5.27 4.82
N HIS A 50 2.03 6.02 4.29
CA HIS A 50 1.81 7.27 3.58
C HIS A 50 2.35 7.11 2.16
N TYR A 51 1.61 7.55 1.17
CA TYR A 51 1.93 7.35 -0.25
C TYR A 51 1.95 8.67 -1.00
N TRP A 52 2.49 8.60 -2.21
CA TRP A 52 2.42 9.70 -3.17
C TRP A 52 1.56 9.25 -4.36
N SER A 53 0.53 10.02 -4.66
CA SER A 53 -0.33 9.73 -5.81
C SER A 53 0.23 10.42 -7.04
N ARG A 54 0.66 9.62 -8.03
CA ARG A 54 1.19 10.17 -9.29
C ARG A 54 0.11 10.88 -10.08
N SER A 55 -1.09 10.32 -10.10
CA SER A 55 -2.18 10.88 -10.89
C SER A 55 -2.72 12.18 -10.30
N ARG A 56 -2.75 12.28 -8.97
CA ARG A 56 -3.29 13.46 -8.30
C ARG A 56 -2.22 14.45 -7.88
N GLN A 57 -0.94 14.05 -7.95
CA GLN A 57 0.19 14.87 -7.53
C GLN A 57 0.02 15.37 -6.10
N LYS A 58 -0.29 14.44 -5.20
CA LYS A 58 -0.43 14.79 -3.78
C LYS A 58 -0.15 13.58 -2.90
N TYR A 59 0.13 13.88 -1.63
CA TYR A 59 0.32 12.85 -0.60
C TYR A 59 -1.02 12.32 -0.12
N TRP A 60 -1.03 11.07 0.33
CA TRP A 60 -2.21 10.52 0.97
C TRP A 60 -1.84 9.51 2.02
N LEU A 61 -2.53 9.59 3.16
CA LEU A 61 -2.42 8.64 4.25
C LEU A 61 -3.42 7.53 4.00
N LYS A 62 -2.94 6.29 3.93
CA LYS A 62 -3.84 5.16 3.68
C LYS A 62 -4.86 5.08 4.82
N GLY A 63 -6.13 5.11 4.44
CA GLY A 63 -7.21 5.05 5.42
C GLY A 63 -7.67 6.39 5.96
N GLU A 64 -7.17 7.51 5.43
CA GLU A 64 -7.56 8.82 5.96
C GLU A 64 -9.06 9.09 5.79
N THR A 65 -9.69 8.50 4.79
CA THR A 65 -11.12 8.64 4.56
C THR A 65 -11.89 7.43 5.08
N SER A 66 -11.39 6.23 4.79
CA SER A 66 -12.11 4.99 5.09
C SER A 66 -11.86 4.46 6.50
N GLY A 67 -10.79 4.87 7.13
CA GLY A 67 -10.35 4.29 8.39
C GLY A 67 -9.58 2.99 8.22
N HIS A 68 -9.40 2.52 6.98
CA HIS A 68 -8.70 1.27 6.69
C HIS A 68 -7.20 1.51 6.61
N THR A 69 -6.60 1.78 7.77
CA THR A 69 -5.19 2.11 7.87
C THR A 69 -4.30 0.88 7.73
N GLN A 70 -3.03 1.14 7.51
CA GLN A 70 -2.01 0.09 7.41
C GLN A 70 -0.90 0.42 8.40
N LYS A 71 -0.83 -0.37 9.48
CA LYS A 71 0.19 -0.16 10.50
C LYS A 71 1.43 -0.97 10.13
N VAL A 72 2.57 -0.30 10.04
CA VAL A 72 3.82 -0.95 9.62
C VAL A 72 4.34 -1.85 10.73
N VAL A 73 4.63 -3.11 10.38
CA VAL A 73 5.27 -4.07 11.26
C VAL A 73 6.77 -4.10 10.98
N ARG A 74 7.14 -4.18 9.70
CA ARG A 74 8.54 -4.12 9.27
C ARG A 74 8.57 -3.83 7.78
N TRP A 75 9.75 -3.47 7.27
CA TRP A 75 9.89 -3.22 5.85
C TRP A 75 11.31 -3.52 5.39
N ALA A 76 11.45 -3.71 4.10
CA ALA A 76 12.72 -4.08 3.48
C ALA A 76 12.84 -3.41 2.12
N ALA A 77 14.08 -3.21 1.68
CA ALA A 77 14.38 -2.81 0.32
C ALA A 77 14.90 -4.04 -0.41
N ASP A 78 14.71 -4.10 -1.73
CA ASP A 78 15.22 -5.23 -2.48
C ASP A 78 16.73 -5.09 -2.73
N CYS A 79 17.30 -6.04 -3.47
CA CYS A 79 18.77 -6.17 -3.56
C CYS A 79 19.45 -4.96 -4.20
N ASP A 80 18.78 -4.25 -5.08
CA ASP A 80 19.34 -3.04 -5.69
C ASP A 80 18.68 -1.75 -5.17
N ALA A 81 17.89 -1.87 -4.11
CA ALA A 81 17.36 -0.74 -3.35
C ALA A 81 16.43 0.17 -4.16
N ASP A 82 15.70 -0.39 -5.13
CA ASP A 82 14.78 0.39 -5.95
C ASP A 82 13.32 -0.04 -5.80
N THR A 83 13.02 -0.96 -4.87
CA THR A 83 11.65 -1.43 -4.59
C THR A 83 11.57 -1.74 -3.11
N LEU A 84 10.46 -1.36 -2.50
CA LEU A 84 10.24 -1.57 -1.07
C LEU A 84 9.16 -2.61 -0.84
N LEU A 85 9.28 -3.35 0.26
CA LEU A 85 8.26 -4.29 0.71
C LEU A 85 7.92 -3.93 2.15
N PHE A 86 6.65 -3.58 2.37
CA PHE A 86 6.15 -3.28 3.71
C PHE A 86 5.23 -4.40 4.18
N GLU A 87 5.48 -4.90 5.38
CA GLU A 87 4.57 -5.84 6.04
C GLU A 87 3.76 -5.03 7.04
N VAL A 88 2.43 -5.11 6.90
CA VAL A 88 1.53 -4.24 7.67
C VAL A 88 0.42 -5.04 8.33
N GLU A 89 -0.19 -4.43 9.35
CA GLU A 89 -1.46 -4.87 9.89
C GLU A 89 -2.53 -4.05 9.19
N GLN A 90 -3.30 -4.70 8.32
CA GLN A 90 -4.33 -4.03 7.54
C GLN A 90 -5.65 -4.00 8.30
N THR A 91 -6.20 -2.81 8.50
CA THR A 91 -7.55 -2.65 9.04
C THR A 91 -8.51 -2.61 7.86
N GLY A 92 -9.51 -3.51 7.85
CA GLY A 92 -10.47 -3.59 6.76
C GLY A 92 -9.83 -4.03 5.47
N GLY A 93 -10.28 -3.48 4.34
CA GLY A 93 -9.78 -3.85 3.04
C GLY A 93 -8.78 -2.84 2.50
N ALA A 94 -7.78 -3.32 1.78
CA ALA A 94 -6.79 -2.44 1.15
C ALA A 94 -7.35 -1.79 -0.10
N CYS A 95 -8.22 -2.49 -0.83
CA CYS A 95 -8.75 -2.00 -2.10
C CYS A 95 -10.00 -1.17 -1.88
N HIS A 96 -10.05 0.01 -2.52
CA HIS A 96 -11.21 0.90 -2.36
C HIS A 96 -12.49 0.31 -2.98
N THR A 97 -12.38 -0.76 -3.77
CA THR A 97 -13.55 -1.45 -4.32
C THR A 97 -14.20 -2.42 -3.35
N GLY A 98 -13.64 -2.60 -2.16
CA GLY A 98 -14.22 -3.42 -1.12
C GLY A 98 -13.50 -4.71 -0.83
N PHE A 99 -12.53 -5.11 -1.64
CA PHE A 99 -11.79 -6.35 -1.43
C PHE A 99 -10.63 -6.14 -0.46
N GLU A 100 -10.21 -7.22 0.17
CA GLU A 100 -9.07 -7.17 1.08
C GLU A 100 -7.81 -6.74 0.35
N SER A 101 -7.58 -7.29 -0.84
CA SER A 101 -6.40 -7.01 -1.65
C SER A 101 -6.81 -6.34 -2.94
N CYS A 102 -5.95 -5.47 -3.45
CA CYS A 102 -6.14 -4.90 -4.79
C CYS A 102 -5.96 -5.97 -5.87
N PHE A 103 -5.30 -7.09 -5.54
CA PHE A 103 -5.01 -8.15 -6.48
C PHE A 103 -6.08 -9.24 -6.43
N PHE A 104 -7.33 -8.87 -6.72
CA PHE A 104 -8.46 -9.79 -6.66
C PHE A 104 -8.87 -10.30 -8.05
N GLN A 105 -8.37 -9.71 -9.12
CA GLN A 105 -8.63 -10.15 -10.49
C GLN A 105 -7.54 -11.12 -10.88
N THR A 106 -7.87 -12.40 -10.99
CA THR A 106 -6.87 -13.44 -11.21
C THR A 106 -7.01 -14.06 -12.59
N TYR A 107 -5.93 -14.66 -13.07
CA TYR A 107 -5.84 -15.19 -14.40
C TYR A 107 -5.11 -16.53 -14.39
N THR A 108 -5.45 -17.40 -15.34
CA THR A 108 -4.69 -18.63 -15.54
C THR A 108 -3.32 -18.29 -16.13
N PRO A 109 -2.37 -19.24 -16.13
CA PRO A 109 -1.07 -18.98 -16.77
C PRO A 109 -1.18 -18.56 -18.23
N GLU A 110 -2.26 -18.99 -18.92
CA GLU A 110 -2.50 -18.64 -20.32
C GLU A 110 -3.15 -17.26 -20.48
N GLY A 111 -3.49 -16.60 -19.39
CA GLY A 111 -4.06 -15.26 -19.45
C GLY A 111 -5.58 -15.22 -19.48
N THR A 112 -6.25 -16.34 -19.20
CA THR A 112 -7.71 -16.38 -19.15
C THR A 112 -8.18 -15.90 -17.78
N ALA A 113 -9.14 -14.97 -17.76
CA ALA A 113 -9.68 -14.44 -16.52
C ALA A 113 -10.41 -15.53 -15.72
N ILE A 114 -10.16 -15.55 -14.42
CA ILE A 114 -10.83 -16.46 -13.50
C ILE A 114 -11.94 -15.66 -12.83
N GLU A 115 -13.12 -16.29 -12.69
CA GLU A 115 -14.25 -15.62 -12.05
C GLU A 115 -13.89 -15.22 -10.62
N ILE A 116 -14.29 -14.00 -10.23
CA ILE A 116 -14.01 -13.48 -8.88
C ILE A 116 -14.93 -14.20 -7.90
N ALA A 117 -14.34 -15.08 -7.08
CA ALA A 117 -15.08 -15.84 -6.08
C ALA A 117 -14.93 -15.24 -4.69
N GLU A 118 -13.95 -14.37 -4.51
CA GLU A 118 -13.66 -13.77 -3.23
C GLU A 118 -14.72 -12.73 -2.87
N ALA A 119 -15.17 -12.74 -1.60
CA ALA A 119 -16.16 -11.77 -1.15
C ALA A 119 -15.48 -10.47 -0.76
N LYS A 120 -16.22 -9.36 -0.89
CA LYS A 120 -15.76 -8.08 -0.38
C LYS A 120 -15.79 -8.11 1.14
N VAL A 121 -14.84 -7.39 1.76
CA VAL A 121 -14.76 -7.33 3.22
C VAL A 121 -15.46 -6.08 3.77
N PHE A 122 -15.83 -5.15 2.89
CA PHE A 122 -16.64 -3.99 3.27
C PHE A 122 -17.41 -3.49 2.06
N ASP A 123 -18.41 -2.64 2.32
CA ASP A 123 -19.23 -2.04 1.26
C ASP A 123 -18.63 -0.67 0.93
N PRO A 124 -18.01 -0.51 -0.27
CA PRO A 124 -17.38 0.76 -0.60
C PRO A 124 -18.38 1.90 -0.72
N GLU A 125 -19.62 1.64 -1.10
CA GLU A 125 -20.63 2.69 -1.19
C GLU A 125 -20.90 3.30 0.17
N LYS A 126 -20.96 2.47 1.23
CA LYS A 126 -21.20 2.96 2.58
C LYS A 126 -19.96 3.64 3.16
N THR A 127 -18.77 3.12 2.83
CA THR A 127 -17.53 3.62 3.39
C THR A 127 -17.13 4.98 2.82
N TYR A 128 -17.32 5.16 1.50
CA TYR A 128 -16.89 6.37 0.80
C TYR A 128 -18.04 7.29 0.42
N GLU A 129 -19.24 6.99 0.88
CA GLU A 129 -20.40 7.79 0.62
C GLU A 129 -20.22 9.15 1.26
N LYS A 130 -20.64 10.07 0.65
CA LYS A 130 -20.55 11.28 1.13
C LYS A 130 -20.18 11.66 2.35
N LYS A 131 -20.05 12.26 2.67
CA LYS A 131 -19.88 12.63 3.92
C LYS A 131 -20.32 13.92 4.22
#